data_d29bf1be1eeca83af3415b4864cb45fc
#
_entry.id   d29bf1be1eeca83af3415b4864cb45fc
#
_cell.length_a   1.000
_cell.length_b   1.000
_cell.length_c   1.000
_cell.angle_alpha   90.00
_cell.angle_beta   90.00
_cell.angle_gamma   90.00
#
_symmetry.space_group_name_H-M   'P 1'
#
loop_
_entity.id
_entity.type
_entity.pdbx_description
1 polymer ?
#
loop_
_entity_poly.entity_id
_entity_poly.type
_entity_poly.pdbx_seq_one_letter_code
_entity_poly.pdbx_strand_id
1 'polypeptide(L)'
;MDLISYSMLSAFSKEGPQAIKKYLDHDTDTDRYLERGALMDRIVFEGPVYIRKNFSFLADCDMPGDKLKSIADSIHNAFPGKALDSIPKQVIVTAANIHDYQTNWKDDTRVDKIVKSAGKYYSLLTEGKKILSVDQYESLLRASEILLDSPVYPRCSNNGETEMFTQLKFVANVEHVGEYKFMPDLIIVNHIRKIIKIYDLKTTGKWEEYFPDSVTRYGYYIQACMYVQGLKSIIEKDPDFREYTVDPVFSFITINTSSPGPIQWDFRMSLNTNGFVDDKGTVYKGWVRLYRECRWHISTGIFNYSYDTYVNNYRREITNINVIGSTGRR
;
A
#
# COMPACT_ATOMS: atom_id res chain seq x y z
N MET A 1 -22.10 -5.44 -2.47
CA MET A 1 -21.47 -4.69 -1.36
C MET A 1 -19.99 -5.02 -1.41
N ASP A 2 -19.12 -4.01 -1.48
CA ASP A 2 -17.67 -4.25 -1.52
C ASP A 2 -17.18 -4.90 -0.24
N LEU A 3 -16.40 -5.98 -0.39
CA LEU A 3 -15.83 -6.67 0.74
C LEU A 3 -14.74 -5.80 1.39
N ILE A 4 -14.77 -5.73 2.71
CA ILE A 4 -13.74 -5.05 3.48
C ILE A 4 -12.39 -5.72 3.22
N SER A 5 -11.33 -4.90 3.10
CA SER A 5 -9.94 -5.34 2.95
C SER A 5 -9.06 -4.72 4.02
N TYR A 6 -7.85 -5.25 4.17
CA TYR A 6 -6.83 -4.64 5.03
C TYR A 6 -6.59 -3.17 4.66
N SER A 7 -6.45 -2.85 3.37
CA SER A 7 -6.17 -1.47 2.93
C SER A 7 -7.28 -0.50 3.37
N MET A 8 -8.55 -0.93 3.28
CA MET A 8 -9.68 -0.14 3.77
C MET A 8 -9.62 0.05 5.30
N LEU A 9 -9.32 -1.01 6.07
CA LEU A 9 -9.20 -0.90 7.54
C LEU A 9 -8.00 -0.08 7.97
N SER A 10 -6.87 -0.18 7.27
CA SER A 10 -5.68 0.63 7.53
C SER A 10 -5.95 2.11 7.29
N ALA A 11 -6.59 2.46 6.17
CA ALA A 11 -7.00 3.84 5.87
C ALA A 11 -8.00 4.36 6.92
N PHE A 12 -9.03 3.57 7.24
CA PHE A 12 -10.00 3.91 8.28
C PHE A 12 -9.35 4.15 9.65
N SER A 13 -8.41 3.29 10.04
CA SER A 13 -7.71 3.42 11.33
C SER A 13 -6.89 4.71 11.45
N LYS A 14 -6.36 5.24 10.34
CA LYS A 14 -5.50 6.43 10.29
C LYS A 14 -6.28 7.72 10.10
N GLU A 15 -7.21 7.71 9.16
CA GLU A 15 -7.87 8.92 8.65
C GLU A 15 -9.34 9.02 9.10
N GLY A 16 -9.85 7.96 9.75
CA GLY A 16 -11.23 7.93 10.21
C GLY A 16 -12.24 7.55 9.12
N PRO A 17 -13.55 7.75 9.40
CA PRO A 17 -14.63 7.22 8.54
C PRO A 17 -14.66 7.78 7.12
N GLN A 18 -14.16 8.98 6.89
CA GLN A 18 -14.09 9.58 5.55
C GLN A 18 -13.22 8.76 4.59
N ALA A 19 -12.18 8.07 5.10
CA ALA A 19 -11.35 7.20 4.30
C ALA A 19 -12.14 6.02 3.73
N ILE A 20 -13.12 5.49 4.48
CA ILE A 20 -14.01 4.42 3.99
C ILE A 20 -14.79 4.93 2.78
N LYS A 21 -15.36 6.14 2.88
CA LYS A 21 -16.12 6.74 1.80
C LYS A 21 -15.28 6.91 0.54
N LYS A 22 -14.08 7.50 0.66
CA LYS A 22 -13.13 7.63 -0.47
C LYS A 22 -12.83 6.28 -1.11
N TYR A 23 -12.66 5.25 -0.28
CA TYR A 23 -12.39 3.90 -0.76
C TYR A 23 -13.55 3.30 -1.55
N LEU A 24 -14.79 3.52 -1.10
CA LEU A 24 -16.00 3.08 -1.78
C LEU A 24 -16.27 3.87 -3.08
N ASP A 25 -15.93 5.14 -3.08
CA ASP A 25 -16.08 6.04 -4.25
C ASP A 25 -14.94 5.82 -5.27
N HIS A 26 -13.98 4.93 -5.02
CA HIS A 26 -12.75 4.72 -5.80
C HIS A 26 -11.89 5.98 -5.94
N ASP A 27 -12.04 6.94 -5.03
CA ASP A 27 -11.29 8.19 -4.96
C ASP A 27 -10.08 8.03 -4.00
N THR A 28 -9.19 7.11 -4.35
CA THR A 28 -7.96 6.88 -3.59
C THR A 28 -6.76 7.34 -4.40
N ASP A 29 -6.13 8.41 -3.93
CA ASP A 29 -4.82 8.81 -4.45
C ASP A 29 -3.80 7.70 -4.19
N THR A 30 -3.20 7.22 -5.28
CA THR A 30 -2.13 6.23 -5.16
C THR A 30 -0.85 6.96 -4.77
N ASP A 31 -0.46 6.86 -3.51
CA ASP A 31 0.79 7.41 -3.03
C ASP A 31 1.97 6.82 -3.83
N ARG A 32 2.95 7.67 -4.18
CA ARG A 32 4.18 7.31 -4.90
C ARG A 32 4.96 6.16 -4.25
N TYR A 33 4.87 6.03 -2.92
CA TYR A 33 5.48 4.91 -2.18
C TYR A 33 4.74 3.58 -2.41
N LEU A 34 3.40 3.63 -2.54
CA LEU A 34 2.60 2.45 -2.89
C LEU A 34 2.89 1.96 -4.30
N GLU A 35 3.14 2.90 -5.25
CA GLU A 35 3.55 2.52 -6.61
C GLU A 35 4.90 1.77 -6.62
N ARG A 36 5.87 2.23 -5.81
CA ARG A 36 7.19 1.58 -5.72
C ARG A 36 7.11 0.18 -5.12
N GLY A 37 6.29 0.00 -4.08
CA GLY A 37 6.00 -1.31 -3.50
C GLY A 37 5.35 -2.25 -4.52
N ALA A 38 4.30 -1.79 -5.18
CA ALA A 38 3.62 -2.57 -6.21
C ALA A 38 4.52 -2.96 -7.40
N LEU A 39 5.47 -2.09 -7.77
CA LEU A 39 6.47 -2.42 -8.80
C LEU A 39 7.45 -3.49 -8.33
N MET A 40 7.89 -3.41 -7.07
CA MET A 40 8.75 -4.43 -6.46
C MET A 40 8.05 -5.80 -6.44
N ASP A 41 6.80 -5.84 -6.00
CA ASP A 41 5.98 -7.05 -6.00
C ASP A 41 5.87 -7.65 -7.41
N ARG A 42 5.63 -6.81 -8.44
CA ARG A 42 5.58 -7.27 -9.83
C ARG A 42 6.90 -7.86 -10.31
N ILE A 43 8.03 -7.26 -9.95
CA ILE A 43 9.35 -7.79 -10.33
C ILE A 43 9.60 -9.13 -9.63
N VAL A 44 9.29 -9.23 -8.34
CA VAL A 44 9.53 -10.44 -7.54
C VAL A 44 8.63 -11.59 -7.96
N PHE A 45 7.33 -11.34 -8.19
CA PHE A 45 6.33 -12.40 -8.39
C PHE A 45 6.02 -12.69 -9.86
N GLU A 46 6.14 -11.69 -10.75
CA GLU A 46 5.85 -11.86 -12.18
C GLU A 46 7.11 -11.81 -13.05
N GLY A 47 8.24 -11.40 -12.46
CA GLY A 47 9.54 -11.33 -13.11
C GLY A 47 9.75 -10.06 -13.95
N PRO A 48 11.02 -9.77 -14.36
CA PRO A 48 11.38 -8.57 -15.08
C PRO A 48 10.76 -8.49 -16.49
N VAL A 49 10.37 -9.62 -17.06
CA VAL A 49 9.73 -9.66 -18.39
C VAL A 49 8.36 -8.98 -18.35
N TYR A 50 7.60 -9.14 -17.25
CA TYR A 50 6.32 -8.45 -17.08
C TYR A 50 6.50 -6.94 -17.14
N ILE A 51 7.50 -6.40 -16.44
CA ILE A 51 7.75 -4.95 -16.40
C ILE A 51 8.11 -4.45 -17.82
N ARG A 52 9.02 -5.12 -18.52
CA ARG A 52 9.41 -4.74 -19.90
C ARG A 52 8.23 -4.73 -20.88
N LYS A 53 7.27 -5.62 -20.68
CA LYS A 53 6.07 -5.71 -21.54
C LYS A 53 5.06 -4.59 -21.25
N ASN A 54 4.92 -4.18 -19.97
CA ASN A 54 3.82 -3.32 -19.53
C ASN A 54 4.24 -1.88 -19.23
N PHE A 55 5.54 -1.56 -19.28
CA PHE A 55 6.07 -0.23 -19.00
C PHE A 55 6.94 0.26 -20.16
N SER A 56 6.90 1.55 -20.40
CA SER A 56 7.85 2.27 -21.24
C SER A 56 8.93 2.88 -20.37
N PHE A 57 10.15 2.96 -20.86
CA PHE A 57 11.32 3.41 -20.11
C PHE A 57 11.82 4.75 -20.60
N LEU A 58 12.15 5.64 -19.68
CA LEU A 58 12.71 6.94 -19.97
C LEU A 58 13.98 7.15 -19.14
N ALA A 59 15.05 7.65 -19.77
CA ALA A 59 16.27 8.01 -19.05
C ALA A 59 15.99 9.07 -17.99
N ASP A 60 16.65 8.99 -16.83
CA ASP A 60 16.38 9.89 -15.70
C ASP A 60 16.62 11.36 -16.04
N CYS A 61 17.60 11.66 -16.89
CA CYS A 61 17.85 13.02 -17.38
C CYS A 61 16.73 13.59 -18.25
N ASP A 62 15.88 12.74 -18.83
CA ASP A 62 14.74 13.11 -19.65
C ASP A 62 13.41 13.08 -18.86
N MET A 63 13.43 12.57 -17.61
CA MET A 63 12.26 12.54 -16.74
C MET A 63 11.87 13.94 -16.30
N PRO A 64 10.68 14.43 -16.65
CA PRO A 64 10.24 15.74 -16.17
C PRO A 64 9.90 15.70 -14.68
N GLY A 65 10.01 16.85 -14.02
CA GLY A 65 9.54 17.01 -12.64
C GLY A 65 8.02 16.86 -12.52
N ASP A 66 7.53 16.62 -11.31
CA ASP A 66 6.14 16.25 -11.05
C ASP A 66 5.09 17.21 -11.66
N LYS A 67 5.29 18.53 -11.56
CA LYS A 67 4.39 19.50 -12.19
C LYS A 67 4.35 19.36 -13.74
N LEU A 68 5.50 19.11 -14.34
CA LEU A 68 5.58 18.92 -15.80
C LEU A 68 4.95 17.60 -16.25
N LYS A 69 5.05 16.54 -15.43
CA LYS A 69 4.32 15.29 -15.65
C LYS A 69 2.83 15.53 -15.60
N SER A 70 2.32 16.16 -14.55
CA SER A 70 0.89 16.47 -14.38
C SER A 70 0.34 17.32 -15.55
N ILE A 71 1.13 18.27 -16.05
CA ILE A 71 0.78 19.06 -17.24
C ILE A 71 0.68 18.17 -18.47
N ALA A 72 1.72 17.35 -18.69
CA ALA A 72 1.77 16.43 -19.84
C ALA A 72 0.60 15.42 -19.82
N ASP A 73 0.32 14.83 -18.67
CA ASP A 73 -0.79 13.90 -18.46
C ASP A 73 -2.16 14.59 -18.72
N SER A 74 -2.35 15.81 -18.20
CA SER A 74 -3.58 16.58 -18.44
C SER A 74 -3.79 16.90 -19.93
N ILE A 75 -2.72 17.29 -20.64
CA ILE A 75 -2.78 17.55 -22.08
C ILE A 75 -3.05 16.26 -22.85
N HIS A 76 -2.36 15.16 -22.48
CA HIS A 76 -2.55 13.86 -23.15
C HIS A 76 -4.00 13.35 -23.00
N ASN A 77 -4.58 13.45 -21.80
CA ASN A 77 -5.95 13.05 -21.53
C ASN A 77 -6.96 13.87 -22.35
N ALA A 78 -6.70 15.16 -22.56
CA ALA A 78 -7.56 16.04 -23.36
C ALA A 78 -7.37 15.84 -24.87
N PHE A 79 -6.17 15.45 -25.32
CA PHE A 79 -5.79 15.31 -26.74
C PHE A 79 -5.04 14.02 -26.99
N PRO A 80 -5.65 12.85 -26.78
CA PRO A 80 -4.97 11.57 -26.92
C PRO A 80 -4.44 11.38 -28.35
N GLY A 81 -3.22 10.86 -28.45
CA GLY A 81 -2.58 10.53 -29.73
C GLY A 81 -2.04 11.72 -30.56
N LYS A 82 -2.15 12.97 -30.06
CA LYS A 82 -1.53 14.14 -30.71
C LYS A 82 -0.11 14.35 -30.18
N ALA A 83 0.81 14.78 -31.01
CA ALA A 83 2.15 15.19 -30.59
C ALA A 83 2.08 16.52 -29.80
N LEU A 84 2.91 16.67 -28.77
CA LEU A 84 2.87 17.83 -27.87
C LEU A 84 3.11 19.17 -28.58
N ASP A 85 3.99 19.19 -29.56
CA ASP A 85 4.30 20.35 -30.39
C ASP A 85 3.16 20.74 -31.36
N SER A 86 2.23 19.83 -31.65
CA SER A 86 1.00 20.09 -32.40
C SER A 86 -0.17 20.63 -31.59
N ILE A 87 -0.04 20.67 -30.25
CA ILE A 87 -1.07 21.16 -29.36
C ILE A 87 -1.13 22.70 -29.39
N PRO A 88 -2.31 23.30 -29.51
CA PRO A 88 -2.43 24.74 -29.47
C PRO A 88 -1.83 25.35 -28.20
N LYS A 89 -1.02 26.41 -28.37
CA LYS A 89 -0.33 27.08 -27.26
C LYS A 89 -1.26 27.42 -26.11
N GLN A 90 -2.48 27.89 -26.38
CA GLN A 90 -3.44 28.25 -25.34
C GLN A 90 -3.82 27.06 -24.46
N VAL A 91 -3.86 25.85 -24.98
CA VAL A 91 -4.15 24.63 -24.23
C VAL A 91 -3.01 24.33 -23.26
N ILE A 92 -1.75 24.42 -23.73
CA ILE A 92 -0.56 24.20 -22.90
C ILE A 92 -0.51 25.23 -21.77
N VAL A 93 -0.82 26.52 -22.06
CA VAL A 93 -0.90 27.59 -21.05
C VAL A 93 -1.99 27.32 -20.04
N THR A 94 -3.17 26.87 -20.47
CA THR A 94 -4.26 26.51 -19.57
C THR A 94 -3.87 25.37 -18.65
N ALA A 95 -3.30 24.30 -19.17
CA ALA A 95 -2.79 23.18 -18.37
C ALA A 95 -1.70 23.63 -17.37
N ALA A 96 -0.78 24.50 -17.80
CA ALA A 96 0.24 25.08 -16.94
C ALA A 96 -0.34 25.92 -15.78
N ASN A 97 -1.45 26.64 -16.03
CA ASN A 97 -2.15 27.42 -15.00
C ASN A 97 -2.87 26.51 -14.00
N ILE A 98 -3.53 25.45 -14.45
CA ILE A 98 -4.18 24.46 -13.58
C ILE A 98 -3.20 23.86 -12.57
N HIS A 99 -1.95 23.65 -12.98
CA HIS A 99 -0.90 23.08 -12.14
C HIS A 99 0.03 24.10 -11.49
N ASP A 100 -0.31 25.39 -11.49
CA ASP A 100 0.48 26.50 -10.93
C ASP A 100 1.97 26.44 -11.37
N TYR A 101 2.21 26.17 -12.65
CA TYR A 101 3.56 26.04 -13.18
C TYR A 101 4.09 27.40 -13.64
N GLN A 102 5.12 27.94 -12.98
CA GLN A 102 5.86 29.14 -13.36
C GLN A 102 4.94 30.32 -13.77
N THR A 103 3.96 30.62 -12.93
CA THR A 103 2.90 31.62 -13.19
C THR A 103 3.43 33.04 -13.47
N ASN A 104 4.67 33.36 -13.02
CA ASN A 104 5.33 34.64 -13.24
C ASN A 104 6.09 34.72 -14.58
N TRP A 105 6.15 33.64 -15.35
CA TRP A 105 6.84 33.63 -16.65
C TRP A 105 5.91 34.04 -17.77
N LYS A 106 6.49 34.57 -18.87
CA LYS A 106 5.74 34.81 -20.12
C LYS A 106 5.27 33.47 -20.71
N ASP A 107 4.06 33.45 -21.26
CA ASP A 107 3.43 32.24 -21.80
C ASP A 107 4.31 31.54 -22.85
N ASP A 108 4.97 32.28 -23.76
CA ASP A 108 5.90 31.72 -24.72
C ASP A 108 7.01 30.92 -24.06
N THR A 109 7.67 31.53 -23.07
CA THR A 109 8.76 30.89 -22.32
C THR A 109 8.30 29.63 -21.57
N ARG A 110 7.07 29.67 -21.03
CA ARG A 110 6.47 28.52 -20.34
C ARG A 110 6.22 27.37 -21.32
N VAL A 111 5.59 27.68 -22.46
CA VAL A 111 5.29 26.68 -23.50
C VAL A 111 6.54 26.04 -24.03
N ASP A 112 7.54 26.84 -24.43
CA ASP A 112 8.83 26.32 -24.92
C ASP A 112 9.52 25.41 -23.89
N LYS A 113 9.49 25.81 -22.60
CA LYS A 113 10.05 24.99 -21.52
C LYS A 113 9.29 23.67 -21.32
N ILE A 114 7.96 23.70 -21.39
CA ILE A 114 7.11 22.51 -21.25
C ILE A 114 7.39 21.54 -22.41
N VAL A 115 7.32 22.04 -23.65
CA VAL A 115 7.55 21.22 -24.86
C VAL A 115 8.95 20.60 -24.83
N LYS A 116 9.98 21.39 -24.51
CA LYS A 116 11.35 20.91 -24.44
C LYS A 116 11.57 19.88 -23.33
N SER A 117 11.00 20.11 -22.13
CA SER A 117 11.31 19.30 -20.95
C SER A 117 10.37 18.12 -20.75
N ALA A 118 9.17 18.14 -21.30
CA ALA A 118 8.20 17.06 -21.19
C ALA A 118 7.95 16.31 -22.51
N GLY A 119 8.53 16.74 -23.62
CA GLY A 119 8.25 16.18 -24.95
C GLY A 119 8.52 14.68 -25.07
N LYS A 120 9.65 14.20 -24.56
CA LYS A 120 10.00 12.77 -24.58
C LYS A 120 9.03 11.95 -23.68
N TYR A 121 8.75 12.45 -22.49
CA TYR A 121 7.77 11.82 -21.59
C TYR A 121 6.40 11.76 -22.24
N TYR A 122 5.93 12.88 -22.80
CA TYR A 122 4.66 12.96 -23.49
C TYR A 122 4.53 11.99 -24.66
N SER A 123 5.61 11.82 -25.47
CA SER A 123 5.59 10.88 -26.58
C SER A 123 5.39 9.42 -26.11
N LEU A 124 5.92 9.05 -24.95
CA LEU A 124 5.71 7.72 -24.38
C LEU A 124 4.29 7.50 -23.83
N LEU A 125 3.59 8.55 -23.41
CA LEU A 125 2.18 8.43 -22.99
C LEU A 125 1.30 7.88 -24.10
N THR A 126 1.63 8.18 -25.37
CA THR A 126 0.87 7.68 -26.52
C THR A 126 0.96 6.16 -26.71
N GLU A 127 1.93 5.50 -26.10
CA GLU A 127 2.05 4.03 -26.09
C GLU A 127 1.03 3.35 -25.17
N GLY A 128 0.33 4.12 -24.33
CA GLY A 128 -0.67 3.59 -23.38
C GLY A 128 -0.09 2.77 -22.24
N LYS A 129 1.25 2.82 -22.04
CA LYS A 129 1.94 2.15 -20.95
C LYS A 129 2.31 3.14 -19.84
N LYS A 130 2.48 2.65 -18.62
CA LYS A 130 3.07 3.45 -17.54
C LYS A 130 4.54 3.72 -17.84
N ILE A 131 4.99 4.94 -17.54
CA ILE A 131 6.38 5.34 -17.79
C ILE A 131 7.18 5.18 -16.49
N LEU A 132 8.32 4.50 -16.59
CA LEU A 132 9.25 4.23 -15.51
C LEU A 132 10.62 4.80 -15.83
N SER A 133 11.31 5.39 -14.87
CA SER A 133 12.68 5.78 -15.08
C SER A 133 13.60 4.57 -15.11
N VAL A 134 14.65 4.64 -15.93
CA VAL A 134 15.64 3.55 -16.05
C VAL A 134 16.29 3.28 -14.70
N ASP A 135 16.75 4.32 -14.00
CA ASP A 135 17.43 4.18 -12.69
C ASP A 135 16.48 3.58 -11.63
N GLN A 136 15.19 3.97 -11.65
CA GLN A 136 14.19 3.37 -10.76
C GLN A 136 14.03 1.88 -11.06
N TYR A 137 13.93 1.49 -12.32
CA TYR A 137 13.81 0.08 -12.70
C TYR A 137 15.04 -0.72 -12.30
N GLU A 138 16.23 -0.23 -12.60
CA GLU A 138 17.50 -0.90 -12.26
C GLU A 138 17.67 -1.05 -10.76
N SER A 139 17.30 -0.01 -9.99
CA SER A 139 17.30 -0.05 -8.52
C SER A 139 16.38 -1.14 -7.97
N LEU A 140 15.16 -1.25 -8.52
CA LEU A 140 14.19 -2.27 -8.13
C LEU A 140 14.63 -3.67 -8.56
N LEU A 141 15.18 -3.82 -9.76
CA LEU A 141 15.68 -5.09 -10.26
C LEU A 141 16.82 -5.61 -9.39
N ARG A 142 17.82 -4.76 -9.12
CA ARG A 142 18.93 -5.11 -8.22
C ARG A 142 18.44 -5.50 -6.82
N ALA A 143 17.48 -4.75 -6.25
CA ALA A 143 16.92 -5.07 -4.95
C ALA A 143 16.19 -6.43 -4.98
N SER A 144 15.43 -6.73 -6.05
CA SER A 144 14.76 -8.02 -6.20
C SER A 144 15.72 -9.19 -6.31
N GLU A 145 16.83 -9.05 -7.04
CA GLU A 145 17.88 -10.08 -7.15
C GLU A 145 18.49 -10.37 -5.77
N ILE A 146 18.88 -9.32 -5.02
CA ILE A 146 19.42 -9.46 -3.67
C ILE A 146 18.41 -10.13 -2.73
N LEU A 147 17.11 -9.78 -2.83
CA LEU A 147 16.06 -10.39 -2.04
C LEU A 147 15.92 -11.88 -2.36
N LEU A 148 15.81 -12.23 -3.65
CA LEU A 148 15.60 -13.59 -4.10
C LEU A 148 16.80 -14.51 -3.76
N ASP A 149 18.01 -13.95 -3.74
CA ASP A 149 19.23 -14.70 -3.33
C ASP A 149 19.41 -14.76 -1.81
N SER A 150 18.71 -13.94 -1.07
CA SER A 150 18.81 -13.85 0.39
C SER A 150 18.29 -15.11 1.08
N PRO A 151 18.87 -15.50 2.24
CA PRO A 151 18.37 -16.59 3.06
C PRO A 151 17.01 -16.30 3.71
N VAL A 152 16.56 -15.05 3.77
CA VAL A 152 15.24 -14.70 4.34
C VAL A 152 14.10 -14.90 3.35
N TYR A 153 14.40 -14.99 2.04
CA TYR A 153 13.37 -15.28 1.05
C TYR A 153 13.01 -16.77 1.11
N PRO A 154 11.74 -17.14 1.33
CA PRO A 154 11.35 -18.53 1.48
C PRO A 154 11.58 -19.29 0.19
N ARG A 155 12.08 -20.50 0.31
CA ARG A 155 12.34 -21.40 -0.82
C ARG A 155 11.60 -22.72 -0.62
N CYS A 156 11.09 -23.26 -1.71
CA CYS A 156 10.53 -24.60 -1.71
C CYS A 156 11.60 -25.65 -1.87
N SER A 157 11.39 -26.80 -1.24
CA SER A 157 12.20 -27.99 -1.49
C SER A 157 11.85 -28.60 -2.86
N ASN A 158 12.85 -29.09 -3.57
CA ASN A 158 12.65 -29.68 -4.90
C ASN A 158 11.97 -31.07 -4.86
N ASN A 159 11.69 -31.62 -3.69
CA ASN A 159 11.15 -32.96 -3.47
C ASN A 159 9.61 -32.97 -3.21
N GLY A 160 8.92 -31.84 -3.41
CA GLY A 160 7.48 -31.74 -3.19
C GLY A 160 7.05 -31.68 -1.72
N GLU A 161 7.98 -31.58 -0.76
CA GLU A 161 7.66 -31.43 0.66
C GLU A 161 7.06 -30.07 0.98
N THR A 162 7.39 -29.06 0.18
CA THR A 162 6.89 -27.70 0.34
C THR A 162 6.39 -27.14 -0.98
N GLU A 163 5.28 -26.41 -0.94
CA GLU A 163 4.73 -25.66 -2.05
C GLU A 163 4.68 -24.16 -1.72
N MET A 164 4.89 -23.33 -2.74
CA MET A 164 4.80 -21.88 -2.66
C MET A 164 3.67 -21.36 -3.53
N PHE A 165 2.84 -20.53 -2.94
CA PHE A 165 1.80 -19.81 -3.64
C PHE A 165 2.03 -18.30 -3.50
N THR A 166 1.85 -17.56 -4.59
CA THR A 166 2.06 -16.11 -4.63
C THR A 166 0.77 -15.39 -4.98
N GLN A 167 0.48 -14.31 -4.26
CA GLN A 167 -0.60 -13.36 -4.53
C GLN A 167 -1.98 -14.00 -4.76
N LEU A 168 -2.28 -15.08 -4.04
CA LEU A 168 -3.59 -15.73 -4.08
C LEU A 168 -4.64 -14.84 -3.40
N LYS A 169 -5.77 -14.66 -4.09
CA LYS A 169 -6.90 -13.89 -3.59
C LYS A 169 -7.86 -14.79 -2.82
N PHE A 170 -8.19 -14.40 -1.61
CA PHE A 170 -9.10 -15.11 -0.73
C PHE A 170 -10.28 -14.23 -0.31
N VAL A 171 -11.41 -14.89 -0.06
CA VAL A 171 -12.53 -14.36 0.69
C VAL A 171 -12.74 -15.27 1.88
N ALA A 172 -12.60 -14.73 3.08
CA ALA A 172 -12.83 -15.48 4.31
C ALA A 172 -14.12 -15.03 4.97
N ASN A 173 -14.82 -15.97 5.57
CA ASN A 173 -15.94 -15.70 6.47
C ASN A 173 -15.53 -16.19 7.87
N VAL A 174 -15.09 -15.27 8.72
CA VAL A 174 -14.67 -15.55 10.08
C VAL A 174 -15.85 -15.43 11.02
N GLU A 175 -16.08 -16.49 11.80
CA GLU A 175 -17.20 -16.56 12.75
C GLU A 175 -17.21 -15.37 13.71
N HIS A 176 -18.40 -14.82 13.97
CA HIS A 176 -18.63 -13.63 14.81
C HIS A 176 -17.97 -12.32 14.33
N VAL A 177 -17.27 -12.33 13.18
CA VAL A 177 -16.69 -11.14 12.56
C VAL A 177 -17.43 -10.80 11.27
N GLY A 178 -17.34 -11.68 10.27
CA GLY A 178 -17.97 -11.54 8.97
C GLY A 178 -17.04 -11.81 7.81
N GLU A 179 -17.46 -11.37 6.64
CA GLU A 179 -16.82 -11.67 5.36
C GLU A 179 -15.88 -10.54 4.93
N TYR A 180 -14.66 -10.89 4.53
CA TYR A 180 -13.66 -9.94 4.03
C TYR A 180 -12.72 -10.58 3.00
N LYS A 181 -12.06 -9.72 2.21
CA LYS A 181 -11.09 -10.15 1.19
C LYS A 181 -9.66 -9.86 1.62
N PHE A 182 -8.74 -10.75 1.24
CA PHE A 182 -7.31 -10.57 1.47
C PHE A 182 -6.47 -11.28 0.41
N MET A 183 -5.22 -10.88 0.29
CA MET A 183 -4.27 -11.42 -0.68
C MET A 183 -2.87 -11.39 -0.08
N PRO A 184 -2.40 -12.50 0.50
CA PRO A 184 -1.01 -12.63 0.94
C PRO A 184 -0.04 -12.60 -0.24
N ASP A 185 1.13 -12.03 -0.04
CA ASP A 185 2.16 -12.02 -1.07
C ASP A 185 2.73 -13.43 -1.29
N LEU A 186 2.98 -14.16 -0.20
CA LEU A 186 3.51 -15.51 -0.23
C LEU A 186 2.83 -16.40 0.81
N ILE A 187 2.54 -17.62 0.41
CA ILE A 187 2.11 -18.71 1.30
C ILE A 187 3.03 -19.89 1.04
N ILE A 188 3.60 -20.45 2.10
CA ILE A 188 4.38 -21.71 2.06
C ILE A 188 3.59 -22.78 2.77
N VAL A 189 3.28 -23.84 2.05
CA VAL A 189 2.65 -25.06 2.58
C VAL A 189 3.73 -26.12 2.78
N ASN A 190 3.92 -26.55 4.02
CA ASN A 190 4.79 -27.68 4.32
C ASN A 190 3.93 -28.94 4.53
N HIS A 191 3.98 -29.86 3.58
CA HIS A 191 3.14 -31.07 3.55
C HIS A 191 3.56 -32.10 4.59
N ILE A 192 4.84 -32.14 4.98
CA ILE A 192 5.36 -33.06 6.00
C ILE A 192 4.91 -32.64 7.39
N ARG A 193 5.06 -31.33 7.69
CA ARG A 193 4.71 -30.78 9.00
C ARG A 193 3.25 -30.39 9.13
N LYS A 194 2.51 -30.39 8.04
CA LYS A 194 1.13 -29.90 7.95
C LYS A 194 1.00 -28.45 8.46
N ILE A 195 1.96 -27.60 8.10
CA ILE A 195 2.01 -26.19 8.52
C ILE A 195 1.94 -25.28 7.30
N ILE A 196 1.13 -24.25 7.39
CA ILE A 196 1.00 -23.19 6.39
C ILE A 196 1.54 -21.88 6.99
N LYS A 197 2.52 -21.26 6.32
CA LYS A 197 3.12 -19.99 6.72
C LYS A 197 2.75 -18.89 5.74
N ILE A 198 2.52 -17.69 6.28
CA ILE A 198 2.20 -16.50 5.50
C ILE A 198 3.36 -15.51 5.59
N TYR A 199 3.75 -14.99 4.44
CA TYR A 199 4.75 -13.95 4.30
C TYR A 199 4.18 -12.78 3.50
N ASP A 200 4.70 -11.60 3.77
CA ASP A 200 4.31 -10.37 3.09
C ASP A 200 5.55 -9.49 2.85
N LEU A 201 5.71 -9.05 1.62
CA LEU A 201 6.84 -8.23 1.20
C LEU A 201 6.57 -6.76 1.49
N LYS A 202 7.54 -6.09 2.09
CA LYS A 202 7.45 -4.66 2.38
C LYS A 202 8.68 -3.92 1.87
N THR A 203 8.48 -3.02 0.94
CA THR A 203 9.53 -2.06 0.57
C THR A 203 9.60 -0.94 1.58
N THR A 204 10.82 -0.51 1.91
CA THR A 204 11.06 0.61 2.82
C THR A 204 11.99 1.63 2.19
N GLY A 205 11.75 2.91 2.45
CA GLY A 205 12.68 3.99 2.11
C GLY A 205 13.71 4.28 3.21
N LYS A 206 13.59 3.59 4.35
CA LYS A 206 14.50 3.67 5.48
C LYS A 206 15.31 2.39 5.57
N TRP A 207 16.33 2.38 6.43
CA TRP A 207 17.04 1.17 6.79
C TRP A 207 16.07 0.13 7.37
N GLU A 208 16.19 -1.13 6.97
CA GLU A 208 15.25 -2.21 7.29
C GLU A 208 15.06 -2.42 8.79
N GLU A 209 16.09 -2.15 9.59
CA GLU A 209 16.03 -2.26 11.05
C GLU A 209 15.01 -1.32 11.74
N TYR A 210 14.57 -0.27 11.04
CA TYR A 210 13.50 0.62 11.53
C TYR A 210 12.09 0.14 11.18
N PHE A 211 11.95 -1.06 10.60
CA PHE A 211 10.64 -1.58 10.23
C PHE A 211 9.65 -1.76 11.39
N PRO A 212 10.05 -2.14 12.61
CA PRO A 212 9.13 -2.26 13.75
C PRO A 212 8.25 -1.02 13.97
N ASP A 213 8.79 0.19 13.77
CA ASP A 213 8.02 1.44 13.85
C ASP A 213 6.90 1.52 12.80
N SER A 214 7.07 0.84 11.68
CA SER A 214 6.12 0.79 10.58
C SER A 214 4.91 -0.08 10.89
N VAL A 215 5.06 -1.07 11.77
CA VAL A 215 4.00 -2.03 12.12
C VAL A 215 2.80 -1.32 12.72
N THR A 216 3.02 -0.41 13.65
CA THR A 216 1.97 0.41 14.25
C THR A 216 1.58 1.58 13.35
N ARG A 217 2.57 2.29 12.80
CA ARG A 217 2.36 3.48 11.97
C ARG A 217 1.50 3.20 10.73
N TYR A 218 1.71 2.07 10.06
CA TYR A 218 0.97 1.68 8.85
C TYR A 218 -0.13 0.64 9.12
N GLY A 219 -0.29 0.21 10.36
CA GLY A 219 -1.31 -0.77 10.74
C GLY A 219 -1.03 -2.18 10.23
N TYR A 220 0.23 -2.55 10.01
CA TYR A 220 0.59 -3.90 9.51
C TYR A 220 0.17 -5.01 10.48
N TYR A 221 0.03 -4.71 11.78
CA TYR A 221 -0.57 -5.63 12.74
C TYR A 221 -2.02 -6.03 12.37
N ILE A 222 -2.79 -5.11 11.73
CA ILE A 222 -4.15 -5.39 11.24
C ILE A 222 -4.06 -6.43 10.11
N GLN A 223 -3.14 -6.22 9.17
CA GLN A 223 -2.90 -7.12 8.05
C GLN A 223 -2.55 -8.54 8.53
N ALA A 224 -1.54 -8.64 9.40
CA ALA A 224 -1.08 -9.91 9.94
C ALA A 224 -2.22 -10.69 10.61
N CYS A 225 -3.01 -10.00 11.46
CA CYS A 225 -4.12 -10.62 12.16
C CYS A 225 -5.24 -11.08 11.22
N MET A 226 -5.65 -10.22 10.28
CA MET A 226 -6.69 -10.55 9.32
C MET A 226 -6.31 -11.75 8.45
N TYR A 227 -5.08 -11.75 7.93
CA TYR A 227 -4.65 -12.78 6.98
C TYR A 227 -4.52 -14.14 7.64
N VAL A 228 -3.91 -14.22 8.84
CA VAL A 228 -3.80 -15.49 9.57
C VAL A 228 -5.17 -16.03 9.96
N GLN A 229 -6.07 -15.20 10.50
CA GLN A 229 -7.40 -15.65 10.90
C GLN A 229 -8.27 -15.99 9.69
N GLY A 230 -8.15 -15.24 8.60
CA GLY A 230 -8.86 -15.54 7.35
C GLY A 230 -8.44 -16.87 6.76
N LEU A 231 -7.13 -17.10 6.63
CA LEU A 231 -6.64 -18.34 6.10
C LEU A 231 -7.00 -19.53 7.01
N LYS A 232 -6.87 -19.37 8.32
CA LYS A 232 -7.30 -20.36 9.29
C LYS A 232 -8.76 -20.75 9.11
N SER A 233 -9.67 -19.78 8.98
CA SER A 233 -11.10 -20.06 8.80
C SER A 233 -11.43 -20.72 7.45
N ILE A 234 -10.56 -20.57 6.46
CA ILE A 234 -10.70 -21.24 5.15
C ILE A 234 -10.27 -22.70 5.26
N ILE A 235 -9.06 -22.95 5.77
CA ILE A 235 -8.50 -24.30 5.83
C ILE A 235 -9.27 -25.22 6.80
N GLU A 236 -9.87 -24.67 7.87
CA GLU A 236 -10.73 -25.44 8.78
C GLU A 236 -11.98 -26.00 8.09
N LYS A 237 -12.40 -25.40 6.99
CA LYS A 237 -13.56 -25.82 6.19
C LYS A 237 -13.19 -26.64 4.95
N ASP A 238 -11.90 -26.67 4.61
CA ASP A 238 -11.40 -27.38 3.44
C ASP A 238 -11.06 -28.83 3.80
N PRO A 239 -11.70 -29.84 3.19
CA PRO A 239 -11.45 -31.25 3.48
C PRO A 239 -10.00 -31.67 3.28
N ASP A 240 -9.30 -31.08 2.30
CA ASP A 240 -7.95 -31.44 1.94
C ASP A 240 -6.90 -30.83 2.89
N PHE A 241 -7.26 -29.73 3.55
CA PHE A 241 -6.39 -28.96 4.42
C PHE A 241 -6.76 -29.00 5.91
N ARG A 242 -7.81 -29.69 6.31
CA ARG A 242 -8.29 -29.74 7.71
C ARG A 242 -7.27 -30.23 8.73
N GLU A 243 -6.25 -30.99 8.29
CA GLU A 243 -5.16 -31.45 9.14
C GLU A 243 -4.00 -30.44 9.24
N TYR A 244 -4.05 -29.38 8.44
CA TYR A 244 -3.02 -28.35 8.44
C TYR A 244 -3.28 -27.30 9.50
N THR A 245 -2.22 -26.70 9.98
CA THR A 245 -2.27 -25.59 10.92
C THR A 245 -1.67 -24.36 10.27
N VAL A 246 -2.36 -23.24 10.32
CA VAL A 246 -1.76 -21.94 9.97
C VAL A 246 -0.85 -21.51 11.10
N ASP A 247 0.42 -21.27 10.78
CA ASP A 247 1.38 -20.75 11.75
C ASP A 247 0.85 -19.42 12.34
N PRO A 248 0.77 -19.28 13.69
CA PRO A 248 0.35 -18.03 14.30
C PRO A 248 1.35 -16.88 14.13
N VAL A 249 2.55 -17.18 13.58
CA VAL A 249 3.57 -16.19 13.25
C VAL A 249 3.37 -15.73 11.81
N PHE A 250 3.10 -14.44 11.65
CA PHE A 250 3.10 -13.78 10.34
C PHE A 250 4.47 -13.16 10.09
N SER A 251 5.07 -13.40 8.94
CA SER A 251 6.40 -12.91 8.64
C SER A 251 6.37 -11.78 7.61
N PHE A 252 6.93 -10.63 7.96
CA PHE A 252 7.21 -9.56 7.02
C PHE A 252 8.64 -9.68 6.50
N ILE A 253 8.82 -9.63 5.18
CA ILE A 253 10.14 -9.55 4.56
C ILE A 253 10.32 -8.11 4.10
N THR A 254 11.27 -7.40 4.69
CA THR A 254 11.50 -5.99 4.39
C THR A 254 12.75 -5.80 3.53
N ILE A 255 12.68 -4.86 2.59
CA ILE A 255 13.81 -4.51 1.75
C ILE A 255 13.82 -3.02 1.40
N ASN A 256 14.98 -2.40 1.50
CA ASN A 256 15.23 -1.07 0.98
C ASN A 256 15.68 -1.16 -0.48
N THR A 257 15.02 -0.42 -1.36
CA THR A 257 15.32 -0.49 -2.80
C THR A 257 16.56 0.29 -3.21
N SER A 258 17.07 1.17 -2.36
CA SER A 258 18.27 1.97 -2.64
C SER A 258 19.54 1.36 -2.04
N SER A 259 19.43 0.71 -0.90
CA SER A 259 20.52 0.04 -0.19
C SER A 259 19.98 -1.28 0.39
N PRO A 260 19.84 -2.32 -0.45
CA PRO A 260 19.14 -3.54 -0.06
C PRO A 260 19.89 -4.35 1.01
N GLY A 261 19.20 -4.63 2.12
CA GLY A 261 19.65 -5.53 3.19
C GLY A 261 18.43 -6.27 3.76
N PRO A 262 17.88 -7.28 3.04
CA PRO A 262 16.59 -7.85 3.41
C PRO A 262 16.58 -8.49 4.78
N ILE A 263 15.55 -8.19 5.58
CA ILE A 263 15.34 -8.71 6.94
C ILE A 263 13.94 -9.33 7.01
N GLN A 264 13.84 -10.50 7.65
CA GLN A 264 12.56 -11.10 8.04
C GLN A 264 12.20 -10.69 9.46
N TRP A 265 10.99 -10.22 9.63
CA TRP A 265 10.39 -9.80 10.90
C TRP A 265 9.20 -10.69 11.23
N ASP A 266 9.27 -11.40 12.33
CA ASP A 266 8.23 -12.31 12.77
C ASP A 266 7.26 -11.60 13.73
N PHE A 267 6.00 -11.50 13.32
CA PHE A 267 4.92 -10.92 14.10
C PHE A 267 4.04 -12.02 14.70
N ARG A 268 3.94 -12.08 16.03
CA ARG A 268 3.14 -13.09 16.73
C ARG A 268 1.73 -12.58 17.02
N MET A 269 0.75 -13.35 16.59
CA MET A 269 -0.68 -13.05 16.68
C MET A 269 -1.25 -12.90 18.08
N SER A 270 -0.62 -13.51 19.11
CA SER A 270 -1.15 -13.53 20.49
C SER A 270 -1.40 -12.14 21.10
N LEU A 271 -0.96 -11.10 20.42
CA LEU A 271 -0.97 -9.73 20.93
C LEU A 271 -2.19 -8.89 20.49
N ASN A 272 -3.08 -9.31 19.51
CA ASN A 272 -3.78 -8.24 18.82
C ASN A 272 -5.20 -8.45 18.33
N THR A 273 -5.95 -9.43 18.78
CA THR A 273 -7.36 -9.56 18.38
C THR A 273 -8.20 -8.40 18.91
N ASN A 274 -7.91 -7.94 20.13
CA ASN A 274 -8.67 -6.89 20.81
C ASN A 274 -8.02 -5.50 20.80
N GLY A 275 -6.81 -5.38 20.22
CA GLY A 275 -5.98 -4.19 20.30
C GLY A 275 -4.90 -4.27 21.38
N PHE A 276 -4.08 -3.25 21.47
CA PHE A 276 -2.97 -3.16 22.42
C PHE A 276 -2.65 -1.71 22.77
N VAL A 277 -1.81 -1.55 23.77
CA VAL A 277 -1.26 -0.25 24.18
C VAL A 277 0.26 -0.33 24.01
N ASP A 278 0.86 0.67 23.36
CA ASP A 278 2.31 0.74 23.24
C ASP A 278 2.97 1.26 24.54
N ASP A 279 4.30 1.28 24.56
CA ASP A 279 5.11 1.76 25.66
C ASP A 279 4.92 3.26 25.98
N LYS A 280 4.33 4.02 25.04
CA LYS A 280 3.99 5.44 25.19
C LYS A 280 2.55 5.64 25.65
N GLY A 281 1.80 4.57 25.89
CA GLY A 281 0.39 4.63 26.29
C GLY A 281 -0.59 4.86 25.14
N THR A 282 -0.15 4.76 23.88
CA THR A 282 -1.03 4.89 22.72
C THR A 282 -1.87 3.62 22.54
N VAL A 283 -3.19 3.79 22.50
CA VAL A 283 -4.13 2.68 22.32
C VAL A 283 -4.36 2.39 20.85
N TYR A 284 -4.11 1.16 20.44
CA TYR A 284 -4.36 0.66 19.08
C TYR A 284 -5.57 -0.27 19.09
N LYS A 285 -6.58 0.03 18.26
CA LYS A 285 -7.76 -0.81 18.11
C LYS A 285 -7.40 -2.13 17.41
N GLY A 286 -7.87 -3.25 17.94
CA GLY A 286 -7.75 -4.54 17.25
C GLY A 286 -8.55 -4.60 15.96
N TRP A 287 -8.14 -5.46 15.02
CA TRP A 287 -8.73 -5.53 13.70
C TRP A 287 -10.23 -5.91 13.72
N VAL A 288 -10.67 -6.74 14.65
CA VAL A 288 -12.09 -7.12 14.77
C VAL A 288 -12.96 -5.94 15.14
N ARG A 289 -12.48 -5.09 16.07
CA ARG A 289 -13.17 -3.85 16.42
C ARG A 289 -13.23 -2.90 15.23
N LEU A 290 -12.10 -2.69 14.56
CA LEU A 290 -12.03 -1.86 13.35
C LEU A 290 -12.97 -2.37 12.25
N TYR A 291 -13.03 -3.68 12.05
CA TYR A 291 -13.93 -4.29 11.08
C TYR A 291 -15.40 -4.01 11.41
N ARG A 292 -15.82 -4.18 12.66
CA ARG A 292 -17.20 -3.92 13.10
C ARG A 292 -17.57 -2.44 12.96
N GLU A 293 -16.69 -1.53 13.37
CA GLU A 293 -16.89 -0.10 13.20
C GLU A 293 -16.98 0.28 11.69
N CYS A 294 -16.10 -0.25 10.86
CA CYS A 294 -16.12 -0.05 9.40
C CYS A 294 -17.44 -0.55 8.79
N ARG A 295 -17.87 -1.77 9.16
CA ARG A 295 -19.17 -2.32 8.73
C ARG A 295 -20.35 -1.44 9.13
N TRP A 296 -20.31 -0.92 10.34
CA TRP A 296 -21.35 0.00 10.82
C TRP A 296 -21.40 1.27 9.96
N HIS A 297 -20.25 1.90 9.67
CA HIS A 297 -20.20 3.07 8.81
C HIS A 297 -20.74 2.79 7.40
N ILE A 298 -20.36 1.67 6.81
CA ILE A 298 -20.85 1.24 5.49
C ILE A 298 -22.36 1.03 5.51
N SER A 299 -22.89 0.36 6.54
CA SER A 299 -24.32 0.03 6.63
C SER A 299 -25.21 1.23 6.93
N THR A 300 -24.70 2.23 7.65
CA THR A 300 -25.47 3.44 8.04
C THR A 300 -25.26 4.61 7.09
N GLY A 301 -24.20 4.62 6.28
CA GLY A 301 -23.83 5.77 5.46
C GLY A 301 -23.33 6.96 6.25
N ILE A 302 -23.02 6.79 7.55
CA ILE A 302 -22.55 7.88 8.43
C ILE A 302 -21.03 7.91 8.40
N PHE A 303 -20.44 8.91 7.74
CA PHE A 303 -18.99 9.07 7.62
C PHE A 303 -18.45 10.34 8.26
N ASN A 304 -19.33 11.21 8.78
CA ASN A 304 -18.92 12.50 9.36
C ASN A 304 -18.44 12.38 10.82
N TYR A 305 -18.74 11.27 11.49
CA TYR A 305 -18.42 11.05 12.89
C TYR A 305 -17.83 9.64 13.08
N SER A 306 -16.93 9.50 14.06
CA SER A 306 -16.49 8.18 14.48
C SER A 306 -17.63 7.43 15.16
N TYR A 307 -17.57 6.09 15.15
CA TYR A 307 -18.51 5.24 15.89
C TYR A 307 -18.60 5.64 17.36
N ASP A 308 -17.45 5.86 18.02
CA ASP A 308 -17.41 6.27 19.43
C ASP A 308 -18.11 7.62 19.67
N THR A 309 -18.04 8.56 18.73
CA THR A 309 -18.76 9.84 18.82
C THR A 309 -20.26 9.63 18.72
N TYR A 310 -20.70 8.76 17.80
CA TYR A 310 -22.13 8.47 17.62
C TYR A 310 -22.74 7.80 18.85
N VAL A 311 -22.14 6.73 19.38
CA VAL A 311 -22.67 6.00 20.54
C VAL A 311 -22.67 6.82 21.83
N ASN A 312 -21.82 7.85 21.91
CA ASN A 312 -21.77 8.79 23.03
C ASN A 312 -22.66 10.04 22.80
N ASN A 313 -23.67 9.94 21.93
CA ASN A 313 -24.61 11.03 21.63
C ASN A 313 -23.90 12.34 21.24
N TYR A 314 -22.85 12.23 20.40
CA TYR A 314 -22.03 13.34 19.89
C TYR A 314 -21.29 14.13 20.98
N ARG A 315 -21.10 13.54 22.16
CA ARG A 315 -20.34 14.15 23.26
C ARG A 315 -18.98 13.45 23.42
N ARG A 316 -17.96 14.24 23.61
CA ARG A 316 -16.61 13.77 23.93
C ARG A 316 -16.02 14.63 25.03
N GLU A 317 -15.32 13.99 25.96
CA GLU A 317 -14.60 14.66 27.03
C GLU A 317 -13.16 14.95 26.58
N ILE A 318 -12.64 16.14 26.91
CA ILE A 318 -11.26 16.52 26.66
C ILE A 318 -10.44 16.05 27.86
N THR A 319 -9.80 14.89 27.72
CA THR A 319 -9.05 14.24 28.82
C THR A 319 -7.54 14.45 28.76
N ASN A 320 -7.02 15.02 27.65
CA ASN A 320 -5.58 15.13 27.40
C ASN A 320 -4.97 16.51 27.71
N ILE A 321 -5.63 17.31 28.55
CA ILE A 321 -5.07 18.59 29.00
C ILE A 321 -4.42 18.37 30.36
N ASN A 322 -3.09 18.32 30.41
CA ASN A 322 -2.35 18.43 31.64
C ASN A 322 -2.47 19.88 32.15
N VAL A 323 -3.34 20.12 33.11
CA VAL A 323 -3.36 21.40 33.83
C VAL A 323 -2.05 21.49 34.62
N ILE A 324 -1.13 22.34 34.18
CA ILE A 324 0.05 22.69 34.98
C ILE A 324 -0.49 23.40 36.23
N GLY A 325 -0.47 22.71 37.37
CA GLY A 325 -0.88 23.30 38.63
C GLY A 325 -0.07 24.55 38.89
N SER A 326 -0.74 25.66 39.12
CA SER A 326 -0.14 26.87 39.64
C SER A 326 0.51 26.53 40.98
N THR A 327 1.81 26.29 41.02
CA THR A 327 2.56 26.31 42.27
C THR A 327 2.49 27.73 42.80
N GLY A 328 1.50 27.94 43.66
CA GLY A 328 1.43 29.17 44.44
C GLY A 328 2.73 29.32 45.21
N ARG A 329 3.50 30.34 44.87
CA ARG A 329 4.53 30.85 45.75
C ARG A 329 3.81 31.39 46.99
N ARG A 330 4.05 30.77 48.15
CA ARG A 330 4.00 31.45 49.42
C ARG A 330 5.36 32.08 49.72
#